data_61b0575e1583be0451f019ef43535480
#
_entry.id   61b0575e1583be0451f019ef43535480
#
_cell.length_a   1.000
_cell.length_b   1.000
_cell.length_c   1.000
_cell.angle_alpha   90.00
_cell.angle_beta   90.00
_cell.angle_gamma   90.00
#
_symmetry.space_group_name_H-M   'P 1'
#
loop_
_entity.id
_entity.type
_entity.pdbx_description
1 polymer ?
#
loop_
_entity_poly.entity_id
_entity_poly.type
_entity_poly.pdbx_seq_one_letter_code
_entity_poly.pdbx_strand_id
1 'polypeptide(L)'
;MKKGFNVRNINLYSLFKDLVSGIWIVIMVAIIGMMVTHAYIKASFVPEYTSSAIYVVTPKQSTGYVYTNKRFADSVITVFRSLLNSDIMQTRIRKDLHQNELAARMEVKLIEETNLMKVSVTTSDPISSFKAIGSIMNNYSELSEYLTSDAVFDQLEAPTVPTHSDNFLTPRRKSVQVGIISGLCVLLLLVAKSILRRTIKSEAAVEDRLETTLLGTIYHENKNRTVKAKIAQSVKALLISSPIISSKFIDAISNIRVRIEYEHERRPERNVVLISSVCENEGKSTIALNIALSMAKEGKKVIIIDADMRKPAICKMLGIKKSKIVDMIKLLQGECGLDEVMYHDELGIDLVMSVKGHSSTYELAKSGAMKDLIRKCSKLADYVIIDTPPMSMVSDTEALLDIIDYAILVIRQDFSYEKDITNCINIMNDANCKFLGCILNDYKTFTLNNRNILKNSEDERAVEIYD
;
A
#
# COMPACT_ATOMS: atom_id res chain seq x y z
N MET A 1 -20.78 10.40 18.66
CA MET A 1 -21.39 9.67 17.53
C MET A 1 -20.27 9.17 16.63
N LYS A 2 -20.24 7.88 16.25
CA LYS A 2 -19.27 7.38 15.26
C LYS A 2 -19.61 8.02 13.91
N LYS A 3 -18.81 9.00 13.46
CA LYS A 3 -18.96 9.57 12.11
C LYS A 3 -18.74 8.42 11.11
N GLY A 4 -19.74 8.13 10.29
CA GLY A 4 -19.71 7.07 9.28
C GLY A 4 -18.59 7.29 8.27
N PHE A 5 -18.14 6.21 7.65
CA PHE A 5 -17.16 6.20 6.58
C PHE A 5 -17.71 7.01 5.38
N ASN A 6 -17.11 8.20 5.13
CA ASN A 6 -17.52 9.05 4.02
C ASN A 6 -16.54 8.85 2.85
N VAL A 7 -17.07 8.41 1.71
CA VAL A 7 -16.30 8.14 0.47
C VAL A 7 -15.59 9.40 -0.04
N ARG A 8 -16.12 10.60 0.22
CA ARG A 8 -15.49 11.89 -0.15
C ARG A 8 -14.10 12.10 0.45
N ASN A 9 -13.79 11.38 1.52
CA ASN A 9 -12.50 11.50 2.23
C ASN A 9 -11.41 10.58 1.67
N ILE A 10 -11.71 9.78 0.62
CA ILE A 10 -10.74 8.91 -0.03
C ILE A 10 -10.04 9.69 -1.15
N ASN A 11 -8.74 9.91 -1.00
CA ASN A 11 -7.92 10.43 -2.08
C ASN A 11 -7.32 9.25 -2.86
N LEU A 12 -7.74 9.09 -4.13
CA LEU A 12 -7.28 8.03 -5.02
C LEU A 12 -5.76 8.05 -5.24
N TYR A 13 -5.16 9.24 -5.24
CA TYR A 13 -3.70 9.38 -5.36
C TYR A 13 -2.96 8.75 -4.17
N SER A 14 -3.43 9.02 -2.94
CA SER A 14 -2.85 8.45 -1.74
C SER A 14 -2.97 6.91 -1.72
N LEU A 15 -4.14 6.39 -2.10
CA LEU A 15 -4.36 4.95 -2.20
C LEU A 15 -3.44 4.31 -3.26
N PHE A 16 -3.33 4.90 -4.43
CA PHE A 16 -2.44 4.42 -5.48
C PHE A 16 -0.97 4.44 -5.07
N LYS A 17 -0.53 5.51 -4.40
CA LYS A 17 0.82 5.63 -3.86
C LYS A 17 1.14 4.51 -2.87
N ASP A 18 0.21 4.21 -1.94
CA ASP A 18 0.37 3.15 -0.95
C ASP A 18 0.44 1.77 -1.62
N LEU A 19 -0.40 1.53 -2.65
CA LEU A 19 -0.37 0.29 -3.43
C LEU A 19 0.95 0.12 -4.19
N VAL A 20 1.42 1.16 -4.89
CA VAL A 20 2.69 1.12 -5.63
C VAL A 20 3.87 0.89 -4.68
N SER A 21 3.87 1.53 -3.51
CA SER A 21 4.94 1.32 -2.51
C SER A 21 4.94 -0.10 -1.94
N GLY A 22 3.79 -0.78 -1.89
CA GLY A 22 3.63 -2.14 -1.38
C GLY A 22 3.64 -3.24 -2.44
N ILE A 23 3.69 -2.92 -3.73
CA ILE A 23 3.55 -3.90 -4.82
C ILE A 23 4.62 -4.99 -4.81
N TRP A 24 5.83 -4.67 -4.35
CA TRP A 24 6.90 -5.63 -4.21
C TRP A 24 6.57 -6.74 -3.19
N ILE A 25 5.81 -6.43 -2.13
CA ILE A 25 5.34 -7.40 -1.13
C ILE A 25 4.34 -8.35 -1.79
N VAL A 26 3.42 -7.82 -2.61
CA VAL A 26 2.43 -8.61 -3.36
C VAL A 26 3.14 -9.61 -4.27
N ILE A 27 4.14 -9.14 -5.04
CA ILE A 27 4.93 -9.97 -5.97
C ILE A 27 5.69 -11.04 -5.19
N MET A 28 6.36 -10.67 -4.10
CA MET A 28 7.14 -11.60 -3.28
C MET A 28 6.25 -12.71 -2.70
N VAL A 29 5.11 -12.37 -2.11
CA VAL A 29 4.20 -13.37 -1.54
C VAL A 29 3.59 -14.26 -2.62
N ALA A 30 3.25 -13.72 -3.78
CA ALA A 30 2.76 -14.51 -4.91
C ALA A 30 3.81 -15.54 -5.38
N ILE A 31 5.08 -15.14 -5.50
CA ILE A 31 6.18 -16.04 -5.89
C ILE A 31 6.40 -17.12 -4.81
N ILE A 32 6.43 -16.76 -3.54
CA ILE A 32 6.57 -17.72 -2.44
C ILE A 32 5.43 -18.71 -2.45
N GLY A 33 4.18 -18.25 -2.60
CA GLY A 33 2.99 -19.12 -2.72
C GLY A 33 3.10 -20.11 -3.87
N MET A 34 3.57 -19.65 -5.05
CA MET A 34 3.82 -20.52 -6.20
C MET A 34 4.88 -21.58 -5.90
N MET A 35 6.02 -21.17 -5.30
CA MET A 35 7.13 -22.09 -5.01
C MET A 35 6.75 -23.15 -3.99
N VAL A 36 6.13 -22.74 -2.89
CA VAL A 36 5.69 -23.67 -1.83
C VAL A 36 4.67 -24.67 -2.38
N THR A 37 3.67 -24.17 -3.13
CA THR A 37 2.65 -25.06 -3.73
C THR A 37 3.27 -25.99 -4.76
N HIS A 38 4.20 -25.51 -5.58
CA HIS A 38 4.91 -26.33 -6.55
C HIS A 38 5.72 -27.45 -5.86
N ALA A 39 6.49 -27.10 -4.83
CA ALA A 39 7.27 -28.05 -4.05
C ALA A 39 6.37 -29.09 -3.35
N TYR A 40 5.26 -28.62 -2.73
CA TYR A 40 4.31 -29.49 -2.06
C TYR A 40 3.66 -30.50 -3.02
N ILE A 41 3.16 -30.05 -4.18
CA ILE A 41 2.54 -30.92 -5.19
C ILE A 41 3.57 -31.95 -5.69
N LYS A 42 4.83 -31.51 -5.93
CA LYS A 42 5.87 -32.40 -6.40
C LYS A 42 6.27 -33.45 -5.34
N ALA A 43 6.34 -33.05 -4.08
CA ALA A 43 6.68 -33.93 -2.95
C ALA A 43 5.57 -34.93 -2.61
N SER A 44 4.30 -34.52 -2.80
CA SER A 44 3.12 -35.36 -2.50
C SER A 44 2.64 -36.17 -3.70
N PHE A 45 3.32 -36.09 -4.82
CA PHE A 45 2.92 -36.80 -6.00
C PHE A 45 3.34 -38.29 -5.94
N VAL A 46 2.34 -39.15 -6.02
CA VAL A 46 2.54 -40.61 -6.20
C VAL A 46 2.13 -40.94 -7.64
N PRO A 47 3.06 -41.39 -8.49
CA PRO A 47 2.72 -41.83 -9.83
C PRO A 47 1.84 -43.09 -9.77
N GLU A 48 0.84 -43.18 -10.65
CA GLU A 48 -0.02 -44.33 -10.80
C GLU A 48 0.23 -44.97 -12.17
N TYR A 49 0.50 -46.28 -12.16
CA TYR A 49 0.75 -47.05 -13.35
C TYR A 49 -0.28 -48.14 -13.45
N THR A 50 -1.06 -48.17 -14.55
CA THR A 50 -2.07 -49.17 -14.79
C THR A 50 -1.59 -50.16 -15.87
N SER A 51 -1.50 -51.43 -15.50
CA SER A 51 -1.39 -52.50 -16.44
C SER A 51 -2.78 -53.09 -16.67
N SER A 52 -3.10 -53.51 -17.90
CA SER A 52 -4.38 -54.12 -18.22
C SER A 52 -4.19 -55.34 -19.13
N ALA A 53 -5.09 -56.29 -18.97
CA ALA A 53 -5.20 -57.45 -19.84
C ALA A 53 -6.66 -57.66 -20.25
N ILE A 54 -6.90 -58.19 -21.44
CA ILE A 54 -8.26 -58.49 -21.95
C ILE A 54 -8.41 -59.94 -22.15
N TYR A 55 -9.49 -60.53 -21.63
CA TYR A 55 -9.85 -61.93 -21.72
C TYR A 55 -11.21 -62.04 -22.34
N VAL A 56 -11.36 -63.13 -23.18
CA VAL A 56 -12.64 -63.58 -23.70
C VAL A 56 -13.24 -64.53 -22.68
N VAL A 57 -14.48 -64.34 -22.27
CA VAL A 57 -15.20 -65.20 -21.32
C VAL A 57 -16.14 -66.09 -22.10
N THR A 58 -15.87 -67.43 -22.09
CA THR A 58 -16.66 -68.37 -22.79
C THR A 58 -17.14 -69.52 -21.86
N PRO A 59 -18.37 -70.07 -22.04
CA PRO A 59 -18.80 -71.23 -21.30
C PRO A 59 -18.07 -72.50 -21.81
N LYS A 60 -17.68 -73.41 -20.89
CA LYS A 60 -16.87 -74.59 -21.15
C LYS A 60 -17.54 -75.61 -22.10
N GLN A 61 -18.87 -75.56 -22.27
CA GLN A 61 -19.66 -76.54 -23.09
C GLN A 61 -20.26 -75.91 -24.36
N SER A 62 -19.84 -74.78 -24.84
CA SER A 62 -20.41 -74.20 -26.06
C SER A 62 -19.71 -74.65 -27.33
N THR A 63 -20.40 -75.44 -28.15
CA THR A 63 -19.97 -75.86 -29.49
C THR A 63 -20.44 -74.97 -30.64
N GLY A 64 -20.69 -73.67 -30.39
CA GLY A 64 -21.21 -72.75 -31.38
C GLY A 64 -20.70 -71.31 -31.19
N TYR A 65 -20.81 -70.44 -32.21
CA TYR A 65 -20.37 -69.08 -32.27
C TYR A 65 -20.77 -68.20 -31.03
N VAL A 66 -19.77 -67.75 -30.28
CA VAL A 66 -19.86 -67.32 -28.88
C VAL A 66 -20.02 -65.79 -28.73
N TYR A 67 -20.69 -65.14 -29.67
CA TYR A 67 -20.74 -63.68 -29.63
C TYR A 67 -21.84 -63.07 -28.76
N THR A 68 -22.67 -63.83 -28.03
CA THR A 68 -23.92 -63.28 -27.48
C THR A 68 -24.30 -63.67 -26.06
N ASN A 69 -23.37 -64.08 -25.20
CA ASN A 69 -23.79 -64.38 -23.83
C ASN A 69 -23.34 -63.31 -22.82
N LYS A 70 -23.78 -62.04 -23.06
CA LYS A 70 -23.54 -60.87 -22.17
C LYS A 70 -23.96 -61.19 -20.72
N ARG A 71 -25.13 -61.85 -20.52
CA ARG A 71 -25.60 -62.19 -19.17
C ARG A 71 -24.68 -63.17 -18.46
N PHE A 72 -24.12 -64.16 -19.19
CA PHE A 72 -23.16 -65.09 -18.63
C PHE A 72 -21.86 -64.36 -18.26
N ALA A 73 -21.31 -63.53 -19.15
CA ALA A 73 -20.13 -62.78 -18.91
C ALA A 73 -20.32 -61.82 -17.71
N ASP A 74 -21.47 -61.11 -17.61
CA ASP A 74 -21.79 -60.28 -16.48
C ASP A 74 -21.83 -61.03 -15.14
N SER A 75 -22.41 -62.20 -15.11
CA SER A 75 -22.45 -63.03 -13.89
C SER A 75 -21.06 -63.48 -13.47
N VAL A 76 -20.25 -63.95 -14.43
CA VAL A 76 -18.86 -64.39 -14.21
C VAL A 76 -18.00 -63.23 -13.71
N ILE A 77 -18.12 -62.04 -14.32
CA ILE A 77 -17.39 -60.86 -13.94
C ILE A 77 -17.77 -60.39 -12.52
N THR A 78 -19.03 -60.49 -12.14
CA THR A 78 -19.50 -60.16 -10.80
C THR A 78 -18.86 -61.06 -9.75
N VAL A 79 -18.82 -62.41 -10.01
CA VAL A 79 -18.11 -63.33 -9.13
C VAL A 79 -16.62 -63.07 -9.11
N PHE A 80 -16.01 -62.84 -10.27
CA PHE A 80 -14.57 -62.52 -10.38
C PHE A 80 -14.20 -61.23 -9.62
N ARG A 81 -15.02 -60.19 -9.69
CA ARG A 81 -14.84 -58.94 -8.92
C ARG A 81 -14.91 -59.16 -7.41
N SER A 82 -15.85 -60.01 -6.97
CA SER A 82 -15.97 -60.38 -5.56
C SER A 82 -14.75 -61.18 -5.08
N LEU A 83 -14.23 -62.04 -5.90
CA LEU A 83 -13.03 -62.82 -5.64
C LEU A 83 -11.77 -61.97 -5.54
N LEU A 84 -11.59 -61.02 -6.45
CA LEU A 84 -10.47 -60.09 -6.44
C LEU A 84 -10.41 -59.23 -5.16
N ASN A 85 -11.57 -58.86 -4.64
CA ASN A 85 -11.69 -58.11 -3.42
C ASN A 85 -11.65 -58.95 -2.14
N SER A 86 -11.55 -60.30 -2.27
CA SER A 86 -11.45 -61.18 -1.12
C SER A 86 -10.06 -61.15 -0.48
N ASP A 87 -10.01 -61.28 0.84
CA ASP A 87 -8.75 -61.37 1.59
C ASP A 87 -7.84 -62.50 1.15
N ILE A 88 -8.43 -63.61 0.68
CA ILE A 88 -7.70 -64.77 0.18
C ILE A 88 -6.89 -64.40 -1.06
N MET A 89 -7.53 -63.78 -2.04
CA MET A 89 -6.88 -63.39 -3.29
C MET A 89 -5.84 -62.29 -3.04
N GLN A 90 -6.18 -61.29 -2.25
CA GLN A 90 -5.25 -60.23 -1.92
C GLN A 90 -4.01 -60.73 -1.14
N THR A 91 -4.20 -61.73 -0.29
CA THR A 91 -3.08 -62.32 0.45
C THR A 91 -2.17 -63.16 -0.48
N ARG A 92 -2.73 -63.88 -1.46
CA ARG A 92 -1.94 -64.62 -2.45
C ARG A 92 -1.15 -63.65 -3.35
N ILE A 93 -1.79 -62.61 -3.87
CA ILE A 93 -1.14 -61.59 -4.69
C ILE A 93 0.00 -60.92 -3.93
N ARG A 94 -0.20 -60.58 -2.64
CA ARG A 94 0.85 -60.02 -1.77
C ARG A 94 2.05 -60.95 -1.63
N LYS A 95 1.77 -62.24 -1.45
CA LYS A 95 2.80 -63.26 -1.32
C LYS A 95 3.61 -63.43 -2.61
N ASP A 96 2.95 -63.45 -3.77
CA ASP A 96 3.60 -63.57 -5.06
C ASP A 96 4.45 -62.35 -5.41
N LEU A 97 4.01 -61.16 -5.01
CA LEU A 97 4.72 -59.89 -5.20
C LEU A 97 5.81 -59.66 -4.16
N HIS A 98 5.92 -60.50 -3.13
CA HIS A 98 6.80 -60.31 -1.98
C HIS A 98 6.64 -58.95 -1.27
N GLN A 99 5.40 -58.44 -1.19
CA GLN A 99 5.05 -57.18 -0.59
C GLN A 99 4.17 -57.37 0.65
N ASN A 100 4.47 -56.67 1.74
CA ASN A 100 3.69 -56.75 2.98
C ASN A 100 2.33 -56.01 2.85
N GLU A 101 2.27 -54.97 2.07
CA GLU A 101 1.07 -54.21 1.77
C GLU A 101 0.92 -54.04 0.26
N LEU A 102 -0.28 -54.36 -0.24
CA LEU A 102 -0.62 -54.18 -1.63
C LEU A 102 -1.45 -52.89 -1.78
N ALA A 103 -0.79 -51.80 -2.03
CA ALA A 103 -1.45 -50.54 -2.41
C ALA A 103 -1.83 -50.58 -3.90
N ALA A 104 -2.69 -51.59 -4.27
CA ALA A 104 -3.14 -51.77 -5.63
C ALA A 104 -4.65 -51.53 -5.74
N ARG A 105 -5.06 -50.73 -6.70
CA ARG A 105 -6.45 -50.61 -7.11
C ARG A 105 -6.70 -51.61 -8.25
N MET A 106 -7.55 -52.60 -7.97
CA MET A 106 -7.90 -53.62 -8.96
C MET A 106 -9.29 -53.31 -9.48
N GLU A 107 -9.47 -53.35 -10.80
CA GLU A 107 -10.74 -53.10 -11.45
C GLU A 107 -10.99 -54.11 -12.54
N VAL A 108 -12.22 -54.65 -12.59
CA VAL A 108 -12.68 -55.52 -13.64
C VAL A 108 -13.91 -54.93 -14.28
N LYS A 109 -13.85 -54.79 -15.59
CA LYS A 109 -14.95 -54.24 -16.41
C LYS A 109 -15.27 -55.17 -17.57
N LEU A 110 -16.56 -55.33 -17.87
CA LEU A 110 -17.01 -55.84 -19.16
C LEU A 110 -16.87 -54.71 -20.20
N ILE A 111 -16.32 -55.06 -21.37
CA ILE A 111 -16.34 -54.13 -22.51
C ILE A 111 -17.76 -54.18 -23.09
N GLU A 112 -18.40 -53.02 -23.16
CA GLU A 112 -19.80 -52.89 -23.56
C GLU A 112 -20.13 -53.67 -24.84
N GLU A 113 -21.28 -54.39 -24.82
CA GLU A 113 -21.83 -55.22 -25.89
C GLU A 113 -20.96 -56.42 -26.34
N THR A 114 -19.99 -56.83 -25.54
CA THR A 114 -19.10 -57.95 -25.82
C THR A 114 -19.04 -58.93 -24.67
N ASN A 115 -18.40 -60.08 -24.88
CA ASN A 115 -18.02 -61.04 -23.83
C ASN A 115 -16.54 -60.83 -23.37
N LEU A 116 -15.99 -59.63 -23.59
CA LEU A 116 -14.60 -59.28 -23.24
C LEU A 116 -14.51 -58.69 -21.83
N MET A 117 -13.69 -59.27 -21.00
CA MET A 117 -13.38 -58.86 -19.67
C MET A 117 -12.03 -58.14 -19.66
N LYS A 118 -12.03 -56.89 -19.28
CA LYS A 118 -10.80 -56.11 -19.02
C LYS A 118 -10.48 -56.13 -17.54
N VAL A 119 -9.32 -56.69 -17.21
CA VAL A 119 -8.74 -56.64 -15.86
C VAL A 119 -7.68 -55.56 -15.84
N SER A 120 -7.76 -54.62 -14.90
CA SER A 120 -6.81 -53.50 -14.73
C SER A 120 -6.31 -53.46 -13.30
N VAL A 121 -5.01 -53.29 -13.14
CA VAL A 121 -4.36 -53.13 -11.85
C VAL A 121 -3.51 -51.86 -11.87
N THR A 122 -3.80 -50.97 -10.95
CA THR A 122 -3.09 -49.71 -10.79
C THR A 122 -2.25 -49.75 -9.49
N THR A 123 -0.96 -49.48 -9.63
CA THR A 123 -0.02 -49.41 -8.50
C THR A 123 0.92 -48.21 -8.67
N SER A 124 1.72 -47.93 -7.65
CA SER A 124 2.75 -46.87 -7.71
C SER A 124 4.03 -47.29 -8.46
N ASP A 125 4.17 -48.60 -8.78
CA ASP A 125 5.33 -49.14 -9.50
C ASP A 125 4.88 -49.90 -10.75
N PRO A 126 5.43 -49.60 -11.94
CA PRO A 126 5.00 -50.19 -13.20
C PRO A 126 5.23 -51.73 -13.28
N ILE A 127 6.30 -52.20 -12.62
CA ILE A 127 6.59 -53.65 -12.61
C ILE A 127 5.61 -54.38 -11.69
N SER A 128 5.22 -53.77 -10.58
CA SER A 128 4.26 -54.33 -9.65
C SER A 128 2.86 -54.41 -10.24
N SER A 129 2.42 -53.43 -11.04
CA SER A 129 1.13 -53.49 -11.75
C SER A 129 1.07 -54.63 -12.77
N PHE A 130 2.15 -54.82 -13.53
CA PHE A 130 2.27 -55.92 -14.51
C PHE A 130 2.27 -57.29 -13.82
N LYS A 131 3.13 -57.48 -12.78
CA LYS A 131 3.21 -58.74 -12.04
C LYS A 131 1.90 -59.10 -11.34
N ALA A 132 1.18 -58.08 -10.82
CA ALA A 132 -0.08 -58.28 -10.13
C ALA A 132 -1.15 -58.91 -11.06
N ILE A 133 -1.24 -58.47 -12.33
CA ILE A 133 -2.18 -59.10 -13.28
C ILE A 133 -1.82 -60.57 -13.53
N GLY A 134 -0.52 -60.89 -13.70
CA GLY A 134 -0.05 -62.23 -13.84
C GLY A 134 -0.40 -63.11 -12.63
N SER A 135 -0.17 -62.63 -11.42
CA SER A 135 -0.54 -63.30 -10.19
C SER A 135 -2.06 -63.51 -10.05
N ILE A 136 -2.88 -62.49 -10.41
CA ILE A 136 -4.34 -62.62 -10.40
C ILE A 136 -4.80 -63.78 -11.28
N MET A 137 -4.30 -63.87 -12.50
CA MET A 137 -4.73 -64.86 -13.44
C MET A 137 -4.24 -66.27 -13.08
N ASN A 138 -3.02 -66.42 -12.58
CA ASN A 138 -2.48 -67.68 -12.10
C ASN A 138 -3.28 -68.22 -10.89
N ASN A 139 -3.53 -67.36 -9.91
CA ASN A 139 -4.28 -67.70 -8.71
C ASN A 139 -5.78 -67.92 -8.98
N TYR A 140 -6.34 -67.27 -10.01
CA TYR A 140 -7.73 -67.46 -10.40
C TYR A 140 -7.94 -68.86 -10.93
N SER A 141 -7.06 -69.43 -11.75
CA SER A 141 -7.15 -70.72 -12.28
C SER A 141 -7.35 -71.81 -11.20
N GLU A 142 -6.64 -71.70 -10.09
CA GLU A 142 -6.78 -72.62 -8.94
C GLU A 142 -8.09 -72.41 -8.16
N LEU A 143 -8.55 -71.15 -8.01
CA LEU A 143 -9.75 -70.82 -7.25
C LEU A 143 -11.03 -70.97 -8.02
N SER A 144 -10.96 -70.86 -9.36
CA SER A 144 -12.14 -70.99 -10.26
C SER A 144 -12.72 -72.38 -10.36
N GLU A 145 -11.91 -73.41 -10.15
CA GLU A 145 -12.43 -74.81 -10.12
C GLU A 145 -13.52 -75.00 -9.05
N TYR A 146 -13.49 -74.19 -7.97
CA TYR A 146 -14.48 -74.27 -6.89
C TYR A 146 -15.68 -73.35 -7.08
N LEU A 147 -15.59 -72.32 -7.94
CA LEU A 147 -16.59 -71.25 -7.98
C LEU A 147 -17.26 -71.05 -9.35
N THR A 148 -16.54 -71.30 -10.45
CA THR A 148 -17.03 -71.08 -11.82
C THR A 148 -16.57 -72.22 -12.77
N SER A 149 -16.93 -73.45 -12.43
CA SER A 149 -16.53 -74.66 -13.20
C SER A 149 -16.88 -74.63 -14.71
N ASP A 150 -17.73 -73.66 -15.11
CA ASP A 150 -18.28 -73.62 -16.50
C ASP A 150 -17.71 -72.47 -17.35
N ALA A 151 -16.75 -71.62 -16.85
CA ALA A 151 -16.15 -70.52 -17.60
C ALA A 151 -14.71 -70.83 -18.03
N VAL A 152 -14.37 -70.49 -19.27
CA VAL A 152 -13.02 -70.52 -19.83
C VAL A 152 -12.62 -69.05 -20.12
N PHE A 153 -11.40 -68.64 -19.76
CA PHE A 153 -10.83 -67.37 -20.04
C PHE A 153 -9.70 -67.49 -21.06
N ASP A 154 -9.97 -67.12 -22.28
CA ASP A 154 -8.97 -67.05 -23.34
C ASP A 154 -8.34 -65.62 -23.36
N GLN A 155 -7.03 -65.57 -23.24
CA GLN A 155 -6.33 -64.29 -23.24
C GLN A 155 -6.29 -63.72 -24.67
N LEU A 156 -6.96 -62.55 -24.84
CA LEU A 156 -6.96 -61.82 -26.10
C LEU A 156 -5.82 -60.86 -26.20
N GLU A 157 -5.56 -60.13 -25.10
CA GLU A 157 -4.49 -59.16 -24.99
C GLU A 157 -3.68 -59.42 -23.72
N ALA A 158 -2.36 -59.59 -23.91
CA ALA A 158 -1.44 -59.80 -22.80
C ALA A 158 -1.16 -58.51 -22.05
N PRO A 159 -0.98 -58.58 -20.71
CA PRO A 159 -0.59 -57.39 -19.96
C PRO A 159 0.77 -56.87 -20.41
N THR A 160 0.94 -55.56 -20.42
CA THR A 160 2.20 -54.89 -20.72
C THR A 160 2.68 -54.07 -19.55
N VAL A 161 3.99 -53.89 -19.42
CA VAL A 161 4.55 -52.99 -18.43
C VAL A 161 4.24 -51.57 -18.87
N PRO A 162 3.53 -50.76 -18.08
CA PRO A 162 3.22 -49.37 -18.43
C PRO A 162 4.48 -48.55 -18.45
N THR A 163 4.70 -47.78 -19.52
CA THR A 163 5.87 -46.93 -19.72
C THR A 163 5.66 -45.50 -19.22
N HIS A 164 4.42 -45.09 -18.99
CA HIS A 164 4.03 -43.76 -18.54
C HIS A 164 3.04 -43.87 -17.38
N SER A 165 3.06 -42.92 -16.47
CA SER A 165 2.04 -42.85 -15.42
C SER A 165 0.71 -42.33 -15.97
N ASP A 166 -0.39 -42.90 -15.48
CA ASP A 166 -1.76 -42.50 -15.91
C ASP A 166 -2.20 -41.18 -15.32
N ASN A 167 -1.65 -40.80 -14.15
CA ASN A 167 -1.92 -39.54 -13.53
C ASN A 167 -0.90 -38.50 -13.99
N PHE A 168 -1.40 -37.35 -14.46
CA PHE A 168 -0.57 -36.26 -14.91
C PHE A 168 -0.36 -35.20 -13.80
N LEU A 169 0.92 -34.95 -13.55
CA LEU A 169 1.29 -33.85 -12.65
C LEU A 169 1.05 -32.51 -13.37
N THR A 170 0.13 -31.70 -12.87
CA THR A 170 -0.07 -30.33 -13.35
C THR A 170 0.28 -29.30 -12.26
N PRO A 171 1.53 -29.32 -11.70
CA PRO A 171 1.90 -28.47 -10.58
C PRO A 171 1.89 -26.99 -10.97
N ARG A 172 2.26 -26.70 -12.23
CA ARG A 172 2.35 -25.33 -12.73
C ARG A 172 1.02 -24.60 -12.67
N ARG A 173 -0.06 -25.20 -13.16
CA ARG A 173 -1.39 -24.56 -13.20
C ARG A 173 -1.91 -24.29 -11.79
N LYS A 174 -1.84 -25.25 -10.88
CA LYS A 174 -2.31 -25.11 -9.49
C LYS A 174 -1.44 -24.13 -8.73
N SER A 175 -0.12 -24.16 -8.90
CA SER A 175 0.82 -23.23 -8.24
C SER A 175 0.57 -21.78 -8.67
N VAL A 176 0.33 -21.53 -9.96
CA VAL A 176 0.00 -20.20 -10.46
C VAL A 176 -1.32 -19.69 -9.88
N GLN A 177 -2.35 -20.53 -9.79
CA GLN A 177 -3.62 -20.17 -9.17
C GLN A 177 -3.44 -19.76 -7.70
N VAL A 178 -2.71 -20.52 -6.90
CA VAL A 178 -2.43 -20.20 -5.49
C VAL A 178 -1.61 -18.91 -5.38
N GLY A 179 -0.63 -18.72 -6.27
CA GLY A 179 0.15 -17.47 -6.31
C GLY A 179 -0.70 -16.24 -6.58
N ILE A 180 -1.64 -16.32 -7.54
CA ILE A 180 -2.57 -15.21 -7.83
C ILE A 180 -3.48 -14.94 -6.63
N ILE A 181 -4.05 -15.99 -6.02
CA ILE A 181 -4.95 -15.85 -4.86
C ILE A 181 -4.20 -15.22 -3.67
N SER A 182 -2.99 -15.69 -3.37
CA SER A 182 -2.17 -15.15 -2.29
C SER A 182 -1.78 -13.68 -2.53
N GLY A 183 -1.39 -13.35 -3.78
CA GLY A 183 -1.11 -11.98 -4.17
C GLY A 183 -2.32 -11.06 -4.05
N LEU A 184 -3.50 -11.51 -4.48
CA LEU A 184 -4.76 -10.77 -4.35
C LEU A 184 -5.14 -10.54 -2.88
N CYS A 185 -4.95 -11.53 -2.03
CA CYS A 185 -5.21 -11.42 -0.60
C CYS A 185 -4.33 -10.31 0.04
N VAL A 186 -3.03 -10.29 -0.27
CA VAL A 186 -2.11 -9.23 0.22
C VAL A 186 -2.51 -7.87 -0.33
N LEU A 187 -2.90 -7.78 -1.60
CA LEU A 187 -3.36 -6.52 -2.19
C LEU A 187 -4.60 -5.98 -1.46
N LEU A 188 -5.57 -6.83 -1.13
CA LEU A 188 -6.74 -6.44 -0.34
C LEU A 188 -6.34 -5.96 1.07
N LEU A 189 -5.38 -6.61 1.71
CA LEU A 189 -4.85 -6.18 3.01
C LEU A 189 -4.15 -4.82 2.92
N LEU A 190 -3.39 -4.53 1.86
CA LEU A 190 -2.77 -3.22 1.64
C LEU A 190 -3.82 -2.12 1.42
N VAL A 191 -4.87 -2.40 0.65
CA VAL A 191 -6.00 -1.47 0.48
C VAL A 191 -6.68 -1.19 1.82
N ALA A 192 -6.99 -2.22 2.60
CA ALA A 192 -7.58 -2.08 3.93
C ALA A 192 -6.69 -1.25 4.86
N LYS A 193 -5.38 -1.52 4.90
CA LYS A 193 -4.40 -0.74 5.67
C LYS A 193 -4.40 0.73 5.26
N SER A 194 -4.40 1.02 3.95
CA SER A 194 -4.41 2.40 3.44
C SER A 194 -5.69 3.15 3.83
N ILE A 195 -6.84 2.48 3.80
CA ILE A 195 -8.12 3.08 4.18
C ILE A 195 -8.22 3.30 5.70
N LEU A 196 -7.73 2.34 6.49
CA LEU A 196 -7.77 2.40 7.95
C LEU A 196 -6.77 3.39 8.55
N ARG A 197 -5.77 3.82 7.78
CA ARG A 197 -4.80 4.82 8.22
C ARG A 197 -5.49 6.18 8.36
N ARG A 198 -5.61 6.65 9.60
CA ARG A 198 -6.27 7.91 9.96
C ARG A 198 -5.33 9.09 9.76
N THR A 199 -5.11 9.48 8.50
CA THR A 199 -4.39 10.68 8.10
C THR A 199 -5.31 11.59 7.30
N ILE A 200 -4.99 12.88 7.19
CA ILE A 200 -5.76 13.83 6.38
C ILE A 200 -5.33 13.70 4.93
N LYS A 201 -6.24 13.24 4.07
CA LYS A 201 -5.97 12.93 2.66
C LYS A 201 -6.63 13.87 1.66
N SER A 202 -7.64 14.63 2.10
CA SER A 202 -8.41 15.54 1.25
C SER A 202 -8.76 16.84 1.97
N GLU A 203 -9.12 17.86 1.21
CA GLU A 203 -9.61 19.15 1.74
C GLU A 203 -10.86 18.96 2.61
N ALA A 204 -11.83 18.19 2.11
CA ALA A 204 -13.04 17.87 2.86
C ALA A 204 -12.76 17.17 4.20
N ALA A 205 -11.66 16.39 4.28
CA ALA A 205 -11.29 15.73 5.54
C ALA A 205 -10.79 16.73 6.61
N VAL A 206 -10.25 17.89 6.23
CA VAL A 206 -9.86 18.95 7.19
C VAL A 206 -11.11 19.51 7.86
N GLU A 207 -12.13 19.86 7.08
CA GLU A 207 -13.36 20.47 7.61
C GLU A 207 -14.22 19.42 8.35
N ASP A 208 -14.41 18.23 7.75
CA ASP A 208 -15.32 17.21 8.30
C ASP A 208 -14.76 16.51 9.54
N ARG A 209 -13.44 16.26 9.60
CA ARG A 209 -12.84 15.44 10.67
C ARG A 209 -12.18 16.26 11.75
N LEU A 210 -11.52 17.37 11.37
CA LEU A 210 -10.83 18.23 12.32
C LEU A 210 -11.72 19.34 12.85
N GLU A 211 -12.94 19.53 12.28
CA GLU A 211 -13.90 20.57 12.67
C GLU A 211 -13.28 21.97 12.71
N THR A 212 -12.39 22.24 11.76
CA THR A 212 -11.62 23.50 11.70
C THR A 212 -11.66 24.11 10.32
N THR A 213 -11.38 25.41 10.23
CA THR A 213 -11.34 26.14 8.97
C THR A 213 -10.12 25.74 8.14
N LEU A 214 -10.33 25.41 6.87
CA LEU A 214 -9.26 25.26 5.88
C LEU A 214 -8.91 26.64 5.31
N LEU A 215 -7.76 27.22 5.70
CA LEU A 215 -7.29 28.51 5.19
C LEU A 215 -6.86 28.45 3.73
N GLY A 216 -6.36 27.32 3.28
CA GLY A 216 -5.95 27.15 1.90
C GLY A 216 -5.26 25.83 1.67
N THR A 217 -5.18 25.46 0.39
CA THR A 217 -4.52 24.23 -0.06
C THR A 217 -3.36 24.58 -0.97
N ILE A 218 -2.18 24.10 -0.62
CA ILE A 218 -0.96 24.31 -1.41
C ILE A 218 -0.65 23.02 -2.16
N TYR A 219 -0.71 23.09 -3.47
CA TYR A 219 -0.46 21.95 -4.35
C TYR A 219 1.03 21.61 -4.38
N HIS A 220 1.30 20.33 -4.63
CA HIS A 220 2.66 19.80 -4.75
C HIS A 220 3.44 20.50 -5.86
N GLU A 221 4.60 21.03 -5.51
CA GLU A 221 5.56 21.60 -6.44
C GLU A 221 6.86 20.80 -6.49
N ASN A 222 7.35 20.55 -7.71
CA ASN A 222 8.63 19.88 -7.90
C ASN A 222 9.78 20.88 -7.84
N LYS A 223 10.59 20.84 -6.78
CA LYS A 223 11.77 21.72 -6.62
C LYS A 223 12.74 21.64 -7.79
N ASN A 224 12.97 20.45 -8.31
CA ASN A 224 13.94 20.19 -9.35
C ASN A 224 13.27 19.34 -10.44
N ARG A 225 12.88 19.95 -11.56
CA ARG A 225 12.15 19.28 -12.66
C ARG A 225 13.05 18.42 -13.54
N THR A 226 14.32 18.78 -13.70
CA THR A 226 15.27 18.03 -14.55
C THR A 226 16.14 17.09 -13.74
N VAL A 227 16.62 16.02 -14.37
CA VAL A 227 17.54 15.03 -13.73
C VAL A 227 18.82 15.72 -13.24
N LYS A 228 19.39 16.64 -14.04
CA LYS A 228 20.55 17.45 -13.64
C LYS A 228 20.27 18.30 -12.40
N ALA A 229 19.11 18.96 -12.35
CA ALA A 229 18.70 19.76 -11.20
C ALA A 229 18.44 18.90 -9.95
N LYS A 230 17.92 17.67 -10.12
CA LYS A 230 17.74 16.71 -9.01
C LYS A 230 19.07 16.29 -8.40
N ILE A 231 20.07 15.99 -9.25
CA ILE A 231 21.41 15.59 -8.80
C ILE A 231 22.15 16.78 -8.14
N ALA A 232 22.07 17.97 -8.75
CA ALA A 232 22.73 19.17 -8.24
C ALA A 232 22.03 19.82 -7.04
N GLN A 233 20.78 19.40 -6.70
CA GLN A 233 19.93 20.04 -5.69
C GLN A 233 19.94 21.58 -5.79
N SER A 234 19.85 22.10 -7.03
CA SER A 234 20.07 23.51 -7.36
C SER A 234 19.04 24.46 -6.73
N VAL A 235 17.80 23.98 -6.50
CA VAL A 235 16.76 24.77 -5.85
C VAL A 235 16.67 24.38 -4.37
N LYS A 236 17.07 25.28 -3.50
CA LYS A 236 17.08 25.08 -2.05
C LYS A 236 15.70 25.19 -1.41
N ALA A 237 14.88 26.15 -1.89
CA ALA A 237 13.53 26.41 -1.39
C ALA A 237 12.56 26.74 -2.53
N LEU A 238 11.27 26.50 -2.29
CA LEU A 238 10.17 26.94 -3.17
C LEU A 238 9.76 28.35 -2.73
N LEU A 239 10.18 29.37 -3.47
CA LEU A 239 9.87 30.77 -3.17
C LEU A 239 9.03 31.37 -4.28
N ILE A 240 8.00 32.16 -3.92
CA ILE A 240 7.13 32.86 -4.89
C ILE A 240 7.88 33.88 -5.76
N SER A 241 9.10 34.27 -5.35
CA SER A 241 10.02 35.09 -6.15
C SER A 241 10.73 34.29 -7.26
N SER A 242 10.69 32.96 -7.22
CA SER A 242 11.36 32.09 -8.19
C SER A 242 10.52 31.91 -9.45
N PRO A 243 11.08 32.07 -10.67
CA PRO A 243 10.36 31.88 -11.92
C PRO A 243 9.94 30.44 -12.22
N ILE A 244 10.37 29.46 -11.39
CA ILE A 244 10.08 28.05 -11.56
C ILE A 244 8.73 27.65 -10.92
N ILE A 245 8.20 28.48 -10.04
CA ILE A 245 6.97 28.23 -9.29
C ILE A 245 5.75 28.42 -10.18
N SER A 246 4.75 27.52 -10.02
CA SER A 246 3.49 27.61 -10.76
C SER A 246 2.62 28.76 -10.24
N SER A 247 1.77 29.31 -11.12
CA SER A 247 0.77 30.30 -10.74
C SER A 247 -0.16 29.75 -9.64
N LYS A 248 -0.54 28.48 -9.69
CA LYS A 248 -1.39 27.85 -8.68
C LYS A 248 -0.79 27.92 -7.26
N PHE A 249 0.52 27.78 -7.14
CA PHE A 249 1.19 27.92 -5.85
C PHE A 249 1.15 29.38 -5.38
N ILE A 250 1.43 30.32 -6.27
CA ILE A 250 1.39 31.76 -5.99
C ILE A 250 -0.03 32.18 -5.57
N ASP A 251 -1.05 31.75 -6.31
CA ASP A 251 -2.45 32.04 -6.01
C ASP A 251 -2.89 31.46 -4.66
N ALA A 252 -2.45 30.22 -4.36
CA ALA A 252 -2.73 29.60 -3.05
C ALA A 252 -2.14 30.40 -1.88
N ILE A 253 -0.88 30.84 -1.99
CA ILE A 253 -0.24 31.69 -0.97
C ILE A 253 -0.95 33.05 -0.87
N SER A 254 -1.31 33.67 -2.01
CA SER A 254 -2.02 34.94 -2.03
C SER A 254 -3.40 34.85 -1.38
N ASN A 255 -4.13 33.76 -1.61
CA ASN A 255 -5.43 33.53 -0.97
C ASN A 255 -5.30 33.37 0.55
N ILE A 256 -4.25 32.70 1.03
CA ILE A 256 -3.98 32.59 2.47
C ILE A 256 -3.63 33.97 3.05
N ARG A 257 -2.77 34.74 2.37
CA ARG A 257 -2.45 36.12 2.74
C ARG A 257 -3.70 36.97 2.92
N VAL A 258 -4.60 36.99 1.92
CA VAL A 258 -5.82 37.79 1.97
C VAL A 258 -6.70 37.40 3.17
N ARG A 259 -6.77 36.15 3.56
CA ARG A 259 -7.50 35.72 4.75
C ARG A 259 -6.87 36.21 6.04
N ILE A 260 -5.54 36.27 6.12
CA ILE A 260 -4.83 36.82 7.27
C ILE A 260 -5.05 38.36 7.33
N GLU A 261 -4.95 39.04 6.20
CA GLU A 261 -5.19 40.49 6.08
C GLU A 261 -6.61 40.86 6.47
N TYR A 262 -7.61 40.07 6.04
CA TYR A 262 -9.01 40.26 6.43
C TYR A 262 -9.23 40.21 7.96
N GLU A 263 -8.53 39.34 8.66
CA GLU A 263 -8.61 39.25 10.11
C GLU A 263 -7.87 40.41 10.79
N HIS A 264 -6.76 40.87 10.22
CA HIS A 264 -6.04 42.03 10.70
C HIS A 264 -6.83 43.34 10.49
N GLU A 265 -7.51 43.51 9.35
CA GLU A 265 -8.35 44.71 9.08
C GLU A 265 -9.45 44.88 10.14
N ARG A 266 -9.96 43.76 10.66
CA ARG A 266 -10.99 43.80 11.74
C ARG A 266 -10.42 44.16 13.11
N ARG A 267 -9.11 43.97 13.31
CA ARG A 267 -8.37 44.22 14.55
C ARG A 267 -6.97 44.71 14.24
N PRO A 268 -6.81 45.97 13.86
CA PRO A 268 -5.53 46.53 13.40
C PRO A 268 -4.41 46.50 14.44
N GLU A 269 -4.76 46.40 15.72
CA GLU A 269 -3.80 46.29 16.83
C GLU A 269 -3.13 44.88 16.89
N ARG A 270 -3.66 43.90 16.14
CA ARG A 270 -3.19 42.51 16.13
C ARG A 270 -2.47 42.21 14.82
N ASN A 271 -1.16 42.00 14.87
CA ASN A 271 -0.34 41.83 13.70
C ASN A 271 0.69 40.67 13.81
N VAL A 272 0.67 39.92 14.89
CA VAL A 272 1.61 38.81 15.13
C VAL A 272 0.98 37.50 14.77
N VAL A 273 1.51 36.82 13.75
CA VAL A 273 1.02 35.57 13.21
C VAL A 273 2.05 34.45 13.43
N LEU A 274 1.70 33.46 14.22
CA LEU A 274 2.51 32.26 14.43
C LEU A 274 2.14 31.16 13.44
N ILE A 275 3.13 30.56 12.82
CA ILE A 275 2.97 29.43 11.90
C ILE A 275 3.75 28.23 12.45
N SER A 276 3.04 27.14 12.72
CA SER A 276 3.62 25.91 13.19
C SER A 276 3.13 24.71 12.38
N SER A 277 3.61 23.52 12.70
CA SER A 277 3.18 22.25 12.13
C SER A 277 3.06 21.18 13.20
N VAL A 278 2.46 20.04 12.86
CA VAL A 278 2.39 18.89 13.76
C VAL A 278 3.76 18.22 13.85
N CYS A 279 4.34 17.88 12.69
CA CYS A 279 5.61 17.16 12.56
C CYS A 279 6.64 17.97 11.74
N GLU A 280 7.91 17.52 11.79
CA GLU A 280 8.95 18.04 10.89
C GLU A 280 8.59 17.73 9.41
N ASN A 281 9.12 18.57 8.50
CA ASN A 281 8.95 18.39 7.04
C ASN A 281 7.51 18.54 6.53
N GLU A 282 6.63 19.19 7.25
CA GLU A 282 5.29 19.56 6.77
C GLU A 282 5.27 20.86 5.96
N GLY A 283 6.37 21.61 5.94
CA GLY A 283 6.55 22.79 5.11
C GLY A 283 6.25 24.13 5.78
N LYS A 284 6.12 24.17 7.13
CA LYS A 284 5.85 25.39 7.92
C LYS A 284 6.71 26.58 7.52
N SER A 285 8.04 26.42 7.55
CA SER A 285 8.99 27.51 7.25
C SER A 285 8.90 28.00 5.80
N THR A 286 8.64 27.06 4.86
CA THR A 286 8.42 27.43 3.45
C THR A 286 7.16 28.27 3.30
N ILE A 287 6.09 27.92 3.99
CA ILE A 287 4.82 28.62 3.95
C ILE A 287 4.95 29.98 4.65
N ALA A 288 5.56 30.03 5.85
CA ALA A 288 5.80 31.26 6.60
C ALA A 288 6.56 32.27 5.74
N LEU A 289 7.66 31.85 5.11
CA LEU A 289 8.48 32.71 4.27
C LEU A 289 7.71 33.17 3.01
N ASN A 290 6.92 32.30 2.37
CA ASN A 290 6.16 32.70 1.19
C ASN A 290 4.97 33.62 1.51
N ILE A 291 4.32 33.48 2.66
CA ILE A 291 3.29 34.42 3.12
C ILE A 291 3.91 35.80 3.34
N ALA A 292 5.05 35.87 4.04
CA ALA A 292 5.75 37.11 4.27
C ALA A 292 6.19 37.80 2.96
N LEU A 293 6.76 37.03 2.03
CA LEU A 293 7.13 37.53 0.69
C LEU A 293 5.91 38.01 -0.10
N SER A 294 4.76 37.34 0.04
CA SER A 294 3.52 37.77 -0.60
C SER A 294 3.00 39.07 -0.02
N MET A 295 3.08 39.28 1.29
CA MET A 295 2.72 40.55 1.95
C MET A 295 3.68 41.70 1.56
N ALA A 296 4.99 41.43 1.52
CA ALA A 296 5.98 42.39 1.11
C ALA A 296 5.80 42.86 -0.34
N LYS A 297 5.41 41.99 -1.24
CA LYS A 297 5.06 42.34 -2.64
C LYS A 297 3.90 43.32 -2.73
N GLU A 298 2.98 43.31 -1.79
CA GLU A 298 1.86 44.26 -1.68
C GLU A 298 2.25 45.55 -0.92
N GLY A 299 3.54 45.77 -0.67
CA GLY A 299 4.06 46.96 -0.01
C GLY A 299 3.91 46.97 1.50
N LYS A 300 3.57 45.83 2.13
CA LYS A 300 3.50 45.75 3.58
C LYS A 300 4.91 45.58 4.18
N LYS A 301 5.17 46.23 5.30
CA LYS A 301 6.39 46.01 6.08
C LYS A 301 6.25 44.73 6.92
N VAL A 302 7.10 43.74 6.66
CA VAL A 302 7.00 42.40 7.27
C VAL A 302 8.30 42.02 7.95
N ILE A 303 8.22 41.57 9.19
CA ILE A 303 9.32 40.98 9.94
C ILE A 303 9.05 39.49 10.09
N ILE A 304 10.04 38.64 9.77
CA ILE A 304 9.99 37.19 10.08
C ILE A 304 10.93 36.93 11.26
N ILE A 305 10.41 36.18 12.25
CA ILE A 305 11.19 35.63 13.36
C ILE A 305 11.32 34.13 13.18
N ASP A 306 12.55 33.63 12.93
CA ASP A 306 12.83 32.18 12.91
C ASP A 306 13.00 31.69 14.36
N ALA A 307 11.87 31.37 14.99
CA ALA A 307 11.81 30.86 16.36
C ALA A 307 12.02 29.33 16.44
N ASP A 308 12.26 28.64 15.30
CA ASP A 308 12.75 27.27 15.31
C ASP A 308 14.27 27.26 15.63
N MET A 309 14.60 27.64 16.84
CA MET A 309 15.97 27.70 17.33
C MET A 309 16.66 26.33 17.38
N ARG A 310 15.93 25.21 17.21
CA ARG A 310 16.49 23.86 17.15
C ARG A 310 17.01 23.52 15.77
N LYS A 311 16.21 23.81 14.74
CA LYS A 311 16.51 23.51 13.33
C LYS A 311 16.21 24.70 12.43
N PRO A 312 16.93 25.84 12.62
CA PRO A 312 16.66 27.04 11.87
C PRO A 312 16.80 26.80 10.37
N ALA A 313 15.80 27.22 9.60
CA ALA A 313 15.70 26.87 8.19
C ALA A 313 15.74 28.08 7.25
N ILE A 314 15.28 29.27 7.69
CA ILE A 314 15.04 30.42 6.83
C ILE A 314 16.35 30.92 6.20
N CYS A 315 17.43 31.03 6.96
CA CYS A 315 18.75 31.43 6.48
C CYS A 315 19.23 30.55 5.32
N LYS A 316 19.06 29.21 5.44
CA LYS A 316 19.44 28.25 4.41
C LYS A 316 18.52 28.34 3.17
N MET A 317 17.24 28.60 3.38
CA MET A 317 16.24 28.70 2.31
C MET A 317 16.50 29.92 1.43
N LEU A 318 16.85 31.03 2.00
CA LEU A 318 17.21 32.26 1.29
C LEU A 318 18.65 32.24 0.74
N GLY A 319 19.46 31.28 1.15
CA GLY A 319 20.87 31.18 0.71
C GLY A 319 21.80 32.23 1.32
N ILE A 320 21.38 32.81 2.42
CA ILE A 320 22.15 33.84 3.11
C ILE A 320 23.39 33.24 3.79
N LYS A 321 24.53 33.90 3.65
CA LYS A 321 25.76 33.45 4.32
C LYS A 321 25.65 33.70 5.82
N LYS A 322 25.88 32.67 6.63
CA LYS A 322 25.79 32.73 8.10
C LYS A 322 26.68 33.81 8.73
N SER A 323 27.78 34.18 8.07
CA SER A 323 28.69 35.23 8.52
C SER A 323 28.10 36.67 8.45
N LYS A 324 26.99 36.83 7.72
CA LYS A 324 26.29 38.14 7.60
C LYS A 324 25.19 38.32 8.64
N ILE A 325 24.92 37.32 9.47
CA ILE A 325 23.81 37.30 10.40
C ILE A 325 24.33 37.27 11.82
N VAL A 326 23.81 38.16 12.67
CA VAL A 326 23.96 38.08 14.12
C VAL A 326 22.86 37.14 14.64
N ASP A 327 23.24 36.14 15.43
CA ASP A 327 22.32 35.12 15.94
C ASP A 327 21.31 35.75 16.93
N MET A 328 20.02 35.48 16.71
CA MET A 328 18.93 35.96 17.61
C MET A 328 19.17 35.54 19.06
N ILE A 329 19.83 34.43 19.32
CA ILE A 329 20.14 33.96 20.68
C ILE A 329 20.95 35.00 21.47
N LYS A 330 21.88 35.76 20.84
CA LYS A 330 22.63 36.80 21.50
C LYS A 330 21.72 37.91 22.01
N LEU A 331 20.71 38.33 21.23
CA LEU A 331 19.70 39.27 21.68
C LEU A 331 18.92 38.74 22.88
N LEU A 332 18.50 37.47 22.84
CA LEU A 332 17.75 36.83 23.94
C LEU A 332 18.58 36.68 25.22
N GLN A 333 19.90 36.63 25.09
CA GLN A 333 20.87 36.63 26.21
C GLN A 333 21.27 38.03 26.68
N GLY A 334 20.80 39.08 25.97
CA GLY A 334 21.13 40.49 26.32
C GLY A 334 22.50 40.98 25.86
N GLU A 335 23.12 40.23 24.91
CA GLU A 335 24.48 40.56 24.42
C GLU A 335 24.49 41.64 23.32
N CYS A 336 23.34 41.87 22.64
CA CYS A 336 23.23 42.82 21.54
C CYS A 336 21.82 43.41 21.43
N GLY A 337 21.66 44.46 20.63
CA GLY A 337 20.38 45.11 20.35
C GLY A 337 19.60 44.53 19.20
N LEU A 338 18.32 44.93 19.04
CA LEU A 338 17.46 44.47 17.94
C LEU A 338 18.02 44.87 16.57
N ASP A 339 18.54 46.10 16.45
CA ASP A 339 19.08 46.64 15.19
C ASP A 339 20.31 45.85 14.68
N GLU A 340 21.05 45.19 15.58
CA GLU A 340 22.20 44.38 15.22
C GLU A 340 21.80 42.99 14.70
N VAL A 341 20.69 42.41 15.19
CA VAL A 341 20.23 41.07 14.78
C VAL A 341 19.26 41.11 13.59
N MET A 342 18.68 42.30 13.32
CA MET A 342 17.75 42.47 12.21
C MET A 342 18.49 42.48 10.88
N TYR A 343 18.19 41.52 10.03
CA TYR A 343 18.77 41.41 8.69
C TYR A 343 17.74 41.86 7.64
N HIS A 344 18.10 42.88 6.86
CA HIS A 344 17.28 43.39 5.77
C HIS A 344 17.60 42.59 4.50
N ASP A 345 16.60 41.88 3.97
CA ASP A 345 16.74 41.08 2.75
C ASP A 345 16.35 41.88 1.51
N GLU A 346 17.02 41.58 0.39
CA GLU A 346 16.76 42.22 -0.91
C GLU A 346 15.31 41.96 -1.44
N LEU A 347 14.62 40.95 -0.89
CA LEU A 347 13.23 40.66 -1.23
C LEU A 347 12.20 41.50 -0.48
N GLY A 348 12.64 42.51 0.31
CA GLY A 348 11.77 43.47 0.99
C GLY A 348 11.19 42.96 2.31
N ILE A 349 11.79 41.99 2.94
CA ILE A 349 11.43 41.49 4.28
C ILE A 349 12.57 41.67 5.26
N ASP A 350 12.22 41.92 6.52
CA ASP A 350 13.16 41.96 7.62
C ASP A 350 13.18 40.60 8.35
N LEU A 351 14.34 40.15 8.79
CA LEU A 351 14.56 38.81 9.32
C LEU A 351 15.27 38.86 10.67
N VAL A 352 14.73 38.16 11.66
CA VAL A 352 15.39 37.90 12.94
C VAL A 352 15.54 36.40 13.05
N MET A 353 16.78 35.89 12.99
CA MET A 353 17.02 34.48 12.77
C MET A 353 18.04 33.89 13.72
N SER A 354 17.86 32.60 14.02
CA SER A 354 18.92 31.77 14.58
C SER A 354 19.84 31.22 13.48
N VAL A 355 21.14 31.19 13.74
CA VAL A 355 22.16 30.73 12.78
C VAL A 355 22.54 29.26 12.99
N LYS A 356 22.48 28.81 14.24
CA LYS A 356 22.84 27.47 14.67
C LYS A 356 21.69 26.86 15.46
N GLY A 357 21.57 25.51 15.40
CA GLY A 357 20.64 24.78 16.25
C GLY A 357 21.11 24.77 17.71
N HIS A 358 20.20 24.99 18.63
CA HIS A 358 20.40 24.96 20.07
C HIS A 358 19.56 23.89 20.74
N SER A 359 20.00 23.33 21.86
CA SER A 359 19.31 22.26 22.58
C SER A 359 18.34 22.74 23.65
N SER A 360 18.66 23.88 24.29
CA SER A 360 17.86 24.43 25.42
C SER A 360 17.02 25.64 24.96
N THR A 361 16.05 25.34 24.06
CA THR A 361 15.28 26.41 23.37
C THR A 361 13.98 26.78 24.08
N TYR A 362 13.42 25.88 24.91
CA TYR A 362 12.18 26.11 25.62
C TYR A 362 12.28 27.34 26.57
N GLU A 363 13.35 27.41 27.37
CA GLU A 363 13.56 28.53 28.30
C GLU A 363 13.74 29.87 27.56
N LEU A 364 14.41 29.83 26.41
CA LEU A 364 14.56 31.01 25.55
C LEU A 364 13.21 31.44 24.95
N ALA A 365 12.41 30.52 24.47
CA ALA A 365 11.07 30.78 23.93
C ALA A 365 10.14 31.39 25.00
N LYS A 366 10.22 30.91 26.25
CA LYS A 366 9.43 31.39 27.39
C LYS A 366 9.95 32.66 28.00
N SER A 367 11.16 33.08 27.65
CA SER A 367 11.86 34.22 28.29
C SER A 367 11.14 35.56 28.10
N GLY A 368 11.35 36.48 29.04
CA GLY A 368 10.91 37.86 28.89
C GLY A 368 11.55 38.55 27.69
N ALA A 369 12.80 38.22 27.36
CA ALA A 369 13.50 38.74 26.19
C ALA A 369 12.80 38.39 24.87
N MET A 370 12.27 37.17 24.73
CA MET A 370 11.49 36.76 23.56
C MET A 370 10.17 37.54 23.45
N LYS A 371 9.47 37.73 24.59
CA LYS A 371 8.25 38.56 24.63
C LYS A 371 8.54 40.02 24.21
N ASP A 372 9.64 40.58 24.69
CA ASP A 372 10.06 41.93 24.35
C ASP A 372 10.49 42.05 22.89
N LEU A 373 11.18 41.06 22.35
CA LEU A 373 11.52 40.98 20.93
C LEU A 373 10.25 41.01 20.05
N ILE A 374 9.28 40.15 20.30
CA ILE A 374 8.02 40.06 19.53
C ILE A 374 7.28 41.39 19.63
N ARG A 375 7.16 41.98 20.85
CA ARG A 375 6.48 43.25 21.06
C ARG A 375 7.19 44.41 20.36
N LYS A 376 8.53 44.45 20.31
CA LYS A 376 9.28 45.45 19.56
C LYS A 376 9.06 45.33 18.06
N CYS A 377 9.14 44.08 17.53
CA CYS A 377 8.89 43.82 16.11
C CYS A 377 7.46 44.17 15.69
N SER A 378 6.45 43.89 16.53
CA SER A 378 5.05 44.23 16.27
C SER A 378 4.82 45.76 16.13
N LYS A 379 5.61 46.58 16.79
CA LYS A 379 5.55 48.05 16.66
C LYS A 379 6.28 48.58 15.43
N LEU A 380 7.19 47.82 14.86
CA LEU A 380 8.06 48.23 13.75
C LEU A 380 7.56 47.81 12.39
N ALA A 381 6.61 46.86 12.31
CA ALA A 381 6.12 46.29 11.06
C ALA A 381 4.59 46.21 11.01
N ASP A 382 4.03 46.13 9.80
CA ASP A 382 2.61 45.89 9.59
C ASP A 382 2.26 44.44 9.99
N TYR A 383 3.17 43.50 9.76
CA TYR A 383 3.01 42.07 10.11
C TYR A 383 4.30 41.48 10.69
N VAL A 384 4.15 40.65 11.71
CA VAL A 384 5.23 39.83 12.27
C VAL A 384 4.85 38.35 12.06
N ILE A 385 5.62 37.64 11.27
CA ILE A 385 5.43 36.18 11.03
C ILE A 385 6.45 35.42 11.88
N ILE A 386 5.96 34.50 12.72
CA ILE A 386 6.81 33.68 13.59
C ILE A 386 6.80 32.24 13.08
N ASP A 387 7.94 31.77 12.57
CA ASP A 387 8.15 30.35 12.22
C ASP A 387 8.61 29.59 13.46
N THR A 388 7.88 28.55 13.88
CA THR A 388 8.15 27.83 15.14
C THR A 388 8.46 26.36 14.90
N PRO A 389 9.08 25.63 15.85
CA PRO A 389 9.26 24.19 15.72
C PRO A 389 7.92 23.43 15.71
N PRO A 390 7.93 22.14 15.29
CA PRO A 390 6.71 21.32 15.28
C PRO A 390 6.15 21.07 16.68
N MET A 391 4.84 21.19 16.86
CA MET A 391 4.17 21.10 18.16
C MET A 391 4.19 19.71 18.78
N SER A 392 4.16 18.65 17.97
CA SER A 392 4.17 17.28 18.52
C SER A 392 5.51 16.87 19.12
N MET A 393 6.56 17.64 18.88
CA MET A 393 7.92 17.27 19.27
C MET A 393 8.44 18.08 20.47
N VAL A 394 7.98 19.32 20.61
CA VAL A 394 8.51 20.25 21.61
C VAL A 394 7.48 21.28 22.04
N SER A 395 7.56 21.69 23.30
CA SER A 395 6.66 22.70 23.89
C SER A 395 7.10 24.15 23.65
N ASP A 396 8.15 24.37 22.84
CA ASP A 396 8.67 25.72 22.54
C ASP A 396 7.59 26.59 21.89
N THR A 397 6.80 25.99 20.98
CA THR A 397 5.68 26.67 20.32
C THR A 397 4.55 27.02 21.29
N GLU A 398 4.22 26.14 22.24
CA GLU A 398 3.19 26.37 23.25
C GLU A 398 3.55 27.59 24.12
N ALA A 399 4.84 27.74 24.46
CA ALA A 399 5.32 28.89 25.25
C ALA A 399 5.12 30.24 24.55
N LEU A 400 4.98 30.27 23.22
CA LEU A 400 4.77 31.47 22.42
C LEU A 400 3.28 31.81 22.21
N LEU A 401 2.36 30.83 22.36
CA LEU A 401 0.93 31.01 22.02
C LEU A 401 0.25 32.14 22.83
N ASP A 402 0.70 32.38 24.04
CA ASP A 402 0.10 33.43 24.91
C ASP A 402 0.53 34.88 24.56
N ILE A 403 1.50 35.03 23.66
CA ILE A 403 2.10 36.33 23.32
C ILE A 403 1.93 36.73 21.86
N ILE A 404 1.14 35.97 21.12
CA ILE A 404 0.84 36.19 19.70
C ILE A 404 -0.64 36.52 19.53
N ASP A 405 -1.02 36.98 18.34
CA ASP A 405 -2.40 37.34 18.02
C ASP A 405 -3.13 36.25 17.27
N TYR A 406 -2.46 35.64 16.30
CA TYR A 406 -3.02 34.64 15.39
C TYR A 406 -2.14 33.40 15.29
N ALA A 407 -2.74 32.22 15.29
CA ALA A 407 -2.07 30.95 15.08
C ALA A 407 -2.57 30.24 13.83
N ILE A 408 -1.66 29.64 13.09
CA ILE A 408 -1.94 28.83 11.88
C ILE A 408 -1.22 27.51 11.99
N LEU A 409 -1.91 26.40 11.72
CA LEU A 409 -1.33 25.07 11.71
C LEU A 409 -1.14 24.57 10.26
N VAL A 410 0.09 24.26 9.88
CA VAL A 410 0.41 23.63 8.61
C VAL A 410 0.35 22.11 8.78
N ILE A 411 -0.44 21.47 7.95
CA ILE A 411 -0.55 20.00 7.89
C ILE A 411 -0.20 19.52 6.48
N ARG A 412 0.55 18.45 6.39
CA ARG A 412 0.91 17.86 5.10
C ARG A 412 -0.02 16.69 4.77
N GLN A 413 -0.48 16.62 3.51
CA GLN A 413 -1.32 15.54 3.04
C GLN A 413 -0.72 14.18 3.34
N ASP A 414 -1.55 13.29 3.94
CA ASP A 414 -1.23 11.88 4.22
C ASP A 414 0.08 11.68 5.00
N PHE A 415 0.36 12.57 5.96
CA PHE A 415 1.60 12.57 6.73
C PHE A 415 1.33 12.40 8.23
N SER A 416 0.81 13.41 8.90
CA SER A 416 0.50 13.36 10.34
C SER A 416 -0.82 12.63 10.62
N TYR A 417 -0.92 11.99 11.79
CA TYR A 417 -2.15 11.33 12.21
C TYR A 417 -3.20 12.34 12.68
N GLU A 418 -4.45 12.07 12.38
CA GLU A 418 -5.62 12.88 12.79
C GLU A 418 -5.62 13.23 14.28
N LYS A 419 -5.27 12.24 15.15
CA LYS A 419 -5.17 12.44 16.60
C LYS A 419 -4.17 13.54 16.98
N ASP A 420 -2.98 13.53 16.37
CA ASP A 420 -1.91 14.47 16.70
C ASP A 420 -2.26 15.87 16.19
N ILE A 421 -2.88 15.95 15.00
CA ILE A 421 -3.38 17.20 14.44
C ILE A 421 -4.46 17.80 15.38
N THR A 422 -5.42 16.99 15.81
CA THR A 422 -6.49 17.44 16.73
C THR A 422 -5.93 17.93 18.05
N ASN A 423 -4.91 17.26 18.60
CA ASN A 423 -4.24 17.73 19.81
C ASN A 423 -3.61 19.12 19.62
N CYS A 424 -2.91 19.35 18.50
CA CYS A 424 -2.33 20.66 18.21
C CYS A 424 -3.40 21.75 18.05
N ILE A 425 -4.52 21.43 17.37
CA ILE A 425 -5.66 22.35 17.23
C ILE A 425 -6.25 22.72 18.59
N ASN A 426 -6.44 21.75 19.47
CA ASN A 426 -6.98 21.98 20.82
C ASN A 426 -6.04 22.91 21.62
N ILE A 427 -4.72 22.64 21.60
CA ILE A 427 -3.74 23.49 22.27
C ILE A 427 -3.80 24.94 21.73
N MET A 428 -3.91 25.13 20.41
CA MET A 428 -4.02 26.47 19.80
C MET A 428 -5.35 27.16 20.13
N ASN A 429 -6.45 26.40 20.23
CA ASN A 429 -7.75 26.94 20.59
C ASN A 429 -7.85 27.30 22.07
N ASP A 430 -7.15 26.58 22.96
CA ASP A 430 -7.15 26.82 24.41
C ASP A 430 -6.23 28.01 24.79
N ALA A 431 -5.37 28.46 23.88
CA ALA A 431 -4.47 29.58 24.09
C ALA A 431 -5.16 30.93 23.94
N ASN A 432 -4.51 32.01 24.42
CA ASN A 432 -5.03 33.38 24.35
C ASN A 432 -4.95 34.01 22.93
N CYS A 433 -4.55 33.27 21.91
CA CYS A 433 -4.51 33.72 20.52
C CYS A 433 -5.76 33.29 19.74
N LYS A 434 -6.00 33.87 18.57
CA LYS A 434 -7.03 33.40 17.65
C LYS A 434 -6.45 32.35 16.71
N PHE A 435 -6.90 31.10 16.82
CA PHE A 435 -6.59 30.09 15.84
C PHE A 435 -7.37 30.36 14.54
N LEU A 436 -6.66 30.65 13.44
CA LEU A 436 -7.29 30.96 12.14
C LEU A 436 -7.71 29.72 11.37
N GLY A 437 -6.99 28.61 11.56
CA GLY A 437 -7.27 27.35 10.88
C GLY A 437 -6.02 26.63 10.36
N CYS A 438 -6.25 25.65 9.50
CA CYS A 438 -5.22 24.80 8.94
C CYS A 438 -4.88 25.20 7.50
N ILE A 439 -3.61 24.99 7.10
CA ILE A 439 -3.16 25.02 5.70
C ILE A 439 -2.81 23.59 5.31
N LEU A 440 -3.47 23.06 4.27
CA LEU A 440 -3.16 21.74 3.72
C LEU A 440 -2.05 21.86 2.68
N ASN A 441 -0.86 21.32 3.00
CA ASN A 441 0.33 21.44 2.17
C ASN A 441 0.65 20.13 1.42
N ASP A 442 1.43 20.27 0.34
CA ASP A 442 1.91 19.17 -0.52
C ASP A 442 0.75 18.31 -1.09
N TYR A 443 -0.36 18.98 -1.42
CA TYR A 443 -1.58 18.34 -1.86
C TYR A 443 -1.43 17.77 -3.28
N LYS A 444 -1.69 16.48 -3.41
CA LYS A 444 -1.67 15.73 -4.68
C LYS A 444 -3.03 15.10 -4.93
N THR A 445 -3.54 15.30 -6.11
CA THR A 445 -4.76 14.68 -6.57
C THR A 445 -4.57 14.14 -7.99
N PHE A 446 -5.29 13.07 -8.35
CA PHE A 446 -5.40 12.70 -9.75
C PHE A 446 -6.33 13.71 -10.45
N THR A 447 -5.75 14.64 -11.17
CA THR A 447 -6.48 15.38 -12.19
C THR A 447 -6.65 14.44 -13.39
N LEU A 448 -7.74 13.72 -13.45
CA LEU A 448 -8.23 13.16 -14.71
C LEU A 448 -8.49 14.37 -15.62
N ASN A 449 -7.51 14.65 -16.45
CA ASN A 449 -7.43 15.55 -17.60
C ASN A 449 -8.67 16.45 -17.82
N ASN A 450 -8.84 17.48 -16.98
CA ASN A 450 -9.86 18.52 -17.19
C ASN A 450 -9.37 19.57 -18.19
N ARG A 451 -8.81 19.14 -19.36
CA ARG A 451 -8.62 20.04 -20.51
C ARG A 451 -9.94 20.60 -21.03
N ASN A 452 -11.07 19.97 -20.71
CA ASN A 452 -12.39 20.40 -21.21
C ASN A 452 -13.11 21.39 -20.28
N ILE A 453 -12.78 21.48 -18.98
CA ILE A 453 -13.43 22.42 -18.06
C ILE A 453 -12.80 23.81 -18.17
N LEU A 454 -11.49 23.91 -18.41
CA LEU A 454 -10.83 25.21 -18.60
C LEU A 454 -11.17 25.87 -19.94
N LYS A 455 -11.51 25.09 -20.98
CA LYS A 455 -12.04 25.66 -22.24
C LYS A 455 -13.44 26.27 -22.08
N ASN A 456 -14.29 25.61 -21.29
CA ASN A 456 -15.65 26.13 -21.07
C ASN A 456 -15.67 27.39 -20.19
N SER A 457 -14.72 27.53 -19.24
CA SER A 457 -14.64 28.75 -18.41
C SER A 457 -13.96 29.93 -19.10
N GLU A 458 -13.15 29.71 -20.14
CA GLU A 458 -12.60 30.76 -21.00
C GLU A 458 -13.63 31.20 -22.03
N ASP A 459 -14.44 30.29 -22.57
CA ASP A 459 -15.53 30.59 -23.47
C ASP A 459 -16.72 31.32 -22.80
N GLU A 460 -17.06 30.99 -21.53
CA GLU A 460 -18.07 31.71 -20.78
C GLU A 460 -17.64 33.13 -20.39
N ARG A 461 -16.36 33.36 -20.10
CA ARG A 461 -15.83 34.73 -19.83
C ARG A 461 -15.65 35.54 -21.09
N ALA A 462 -15.53 34.92 -22.27
CA ALA A 462 -15.47 35.62 -23.56
C ALA A 462 -16.85 36.08 -24.05
N VAL A 463 -17.93 35.43 -23.59
CA VAL A 463 -19.31 35.80 -23.94
C VAL A 463 -19.84 36.95 -23.05
N GLU A 464 -19.40 37.06 -21.78
CA GLU A 464 -19.80 38.18 -20.89
C GLU A 464 -19.13 39.52 -21.18
N ILE A 465 -18.16 39.59 -22.11
CA ILE A 465 -17.48 40.86 -22.48
C ILE A 465 -18.11 41.49 -23.74
N TYR A 466 -19.09 40.84 -24.39
CA TYR A 466 -19.71 41.31 -25.64
C TYR A 466 -21.25 41.53 -25.56
N ASP A 467 -21.84 41.52 -24.34
CA ASP A 467 -23.15 42.06 -24.02
C ASP A 467 -22.99 43.23 -23.03
#